data_e63983d26acc2611b6d585389a14c10a
#
_entry.id   e63983d26acc2611b6d585389a14c10a
#
_cell.length_a   1.000
_cell.length_b   1.000
_cell.length_c   1.000
_cell.angle_alpha   90.00
_cell.angle_beta   90.00
_cell.angle_gamma   90.00
#
_symmetry.space_group_name_H-M   'P 1'
#
loop_
_entity.id
_entity.type
_entity.pdbx_description
1 polymer ?
#
loop_
_entity_poly.entity_id
_entity_poly.type
_entity_poly.pdbx_seq_one_letter_code
_entity_poly.pdbx_strand_id
1 'polypeptide(L)'
;RGPIYLFVQAADTLYKRWYRIDINVHTADPNLYVWKKLTDEIFAPQNCETKAFYNKGMISLFVNNGFSTTVYQSADGATWEPVGSPTGLPTPCQVRDILKVGDTLYYIANNKLYISTDLFHWSETDFADRDFTLVNMLVEFDNRAWCILQETNTQNLLLGTVVGNDIQPSDSINGLGGNILPKNFPVSDFAAMPFQSSSERPRAMIVGGRTIDGTPVNTRWNLEFEASAGYRMVDFSIEQPSFNTLTGASIIQYNNHLVMFGGIDNDMDWRSDILYSDDEGMNWYLPDTTQNRLPASYTSRQNQSVVVDDKQNIYIIGGQSFETSYSDVYRGYLNELKWASANE
;
A
#
# COMPACT_ATOMS: atom_id res chain seq x y z
N ARG A 1 -15.22 21.66 -33.28
CA ARG A 1 -16.60 22.03 -32.89
C ARG A 1 -16.50 23.37 -32.19
N GLY A 2 -17.33 24.39 -32.53
CA GLY A 2 -17.30 25.72 -31.92
C GLY A 2 -18.30 25.85 -30.80
N PRO A 3 -18.25 26.94 -29.99
CA PRO A 3 -19.19 27.18 -28.94
C PRO A 3 -20.63 27.39 -29.47
N ILE A 4 -21.60 26.97 -28.68
CA ILE A 4 -23.02 27.24 -28.93
C ILE A 4 -23.35 28.53 -28.21
N TYR A 5 -24.05 29.43 -28.89
CA TYR A 5 -24.54 30.66 -28.27
C TYR A 5 -26.04 30.56 -28.08
N LEU A 6 -26.48 30.71 -26.83
CA LEU A 6 -27.91 30.75 -26.47
C LEU A 6 -28.30 32.19 -26.17
N PHE A 7 -29.29 32.70 -26.90
CA PHE A 7 -29.91 33.97 -26.64
C PHE A 7 -31.20 33.79 -25.86
N VAL A 8 -31.30 34.45 -24.72
CA VAL A 8 -32.50 34.44 -23.88
C VAL A 8 -33.04 35.87 -23.79
N GLN A 9 -34.33 36.03 -24.11
CA GLN A 9 -35.04 37.30 -23.98
C GLN A 9 -36.23 37.12 -23.05
N ALA A 10 -36.40 38.04 -22.08
CA ALA A 10 -37.58 38.04 -21.22
C ALA A 10 -38.83 38.37 -22.00
N ALA A 11 -39.98 37.92 -21.53
CA ALA A 11 -41.27 38.11 -22.19
C ALA A 11 -41.67 39.59 -22.33
N ASP A 12 -41.19 40.44 -21.46
CA ASP A 12 -41.38 41.91 -21.50
C ASP A 12 -40.42 42.60 -22.51
N THR A 13 -39.53 41.82 -23.18
CA THR A 13 -38.50 42.28 -24.11
C THR A 13 -37.46 43.21 -23.58
N LEU A 14 -37.51 43.60 -22.29
CA LEU A 14 -36.60 44.55 -21.67
C LEU A 14 -35.24 43.96 -21.34
N TYR A 15 -35.22 42.70 -20.99
CA TYR A 15 -33.97 41.98 -20.64
C TYR A 15 -33.57 40.98 -21.70
N LYS A 16 -32.30 41.08 -22.11
CA LYS A 16 -31.68 40.18 -23.10
C LYS A 16 -30.34 39.70 -22.57
N ARG A 17 -30.07 38.37 -22.70
CA ARG A 17 -28.81 37.79 -22.27
C ARG A 17 -28.32 36.77 -23.26
N TRP A 18 -27.03 36.81 -23.54
CA TRP A 18 -26.33 35.80 -24.30
C TRP A 18 -25.56 34.88 -23.37
N TYR A 19 -25.67 33.61 -23.59
CA TYR A 19 -24.88 32.60 -22.92
C TYR A 19 -24.00 31.91 -23.97
N ARG A 20 -22.72 31.77 -23.64
CA ARG A 20 -21.82 30.91 -24.40
C ARG A 20 -21.78 29.54 -23.72
N ILE A 21 -22.06 28.47 -24.47
CA ILE A 21 -22.03 27.08 -24.00
C ILE A 21 -20.88 26.40 -24.70
N ASP A 22 -19.86 26.03 -23.98
CA ASP A 22 -18.75 25.22 -24.47
C ASP A 22 -19.02 23.77 -24.08
N ILE A 23 -19.18 22.90 -25.07
CA ILE A 23 -19.40 21.48 -24.84
C ILE A 23 -18.05 20.77 -24.95
N ASN A 24 -17.56 20.32 -23.80
CA ASN A 24 -16.41 19.44 -23.74
C ASN A 24 -16.88 17.99 -23.84
N VAL A 25 -16.52 17.31 -24.93
CA VAL A 25 -16.79 15.88 -25.09
C VAL A 25 -15.58 15.13 -24.55
N HIS A 26 -15.77 14.36 -23.49
CA HIS A 26 -14.75 13.44 -23.03
C HIS A 26 -14.54 12.35 -24.10
N THR A 27 -13.30 12.10 -24.44
CA THR A 27 -12.89 11.07 -25.41
C THR A 27 -12.55 9.75 -24.75
N ALA A 28 -12.47 9.73 -23.41
CA ALA A 28 -12.26 8.55 -22.61
C ALA A 28 -13.49 8.25 -21.75
N ASP A 29 -13.80 6.97 -21.56
CA ASP A 29 -14.91 6.56 -20.70
C ASP A 29 -14.62 7.00 -19.24
N PRO A 30 -15.63 7.52 -18.52
CA PRO A 30 -15.48 7.89 -17.12
C PRO A 30 -15.33 6.65 -16.24
N ASN A 31 -14.71 6.84 -15.10
CA ASN A 31 -14.53 5.81 -14.07
C ASN A 31 -13.71 4.58 -14.52
N LEU A 32 -12.86 4.75 -15.55
CA LEU A 32 -11.91 3.73 -15.98
C LEU A 32 -10.51 4.07 -15.55
N TYR A 33 -9.74 3.05 -15.18
CA TYR A 33 -8.30 3.19 -15.02
C TYR A 33 -7.63 3.34 -16.39
N VAL A 34 -6.85 4.39 -16.53
CA VAL A 34 -5.99 4.62 -17.70
C VAL A 34 -4.56 4.28 -17.31
N TRP A 35 -3.98 3.28 -17.96
CA TRP A 35 -2.64 2.80 -17.66
C TRP A 35 -1.67 3.10 -18.78
N LYS A 36 -0.43 3.39 -18.41
CA LYS A 36 0.71 3.55 -19.31
C LYS A 36 1.93 2.88 -18.70
N LYS A 37 2.61 2.03 -19.46
CA LYS A 37 3.95 1.57 -19.13
C LYS A 37 4.94 2.71 -19.35
N LEU A 38 5.69 3.10 -18.33
CA LEU A 38 6.61 4.23 -18.36
C LEU A 38 8.02 3.82 -18.71
N THR A 39 8.48 2.69 -18.15
CA THR A 39 9.79 2.11 -18.45
C THR A 39 9.72 0.59 -18.43
N ASP A 40 10.57 -0.04 -19.21
CA ASP A 40 10.66 -1.50 -19.27
C ASP A 40 11.63 -2.04 -18.24
N GLU A 41 12.67 -1.29 -17.88
CA GLU A 41 13.71 -1.76 -16.99
C GLU A 41 14.37 -0.59 -16.23
N ILE A 42 14.29 -0.60 -14.90
CA ILE A 42 15.02 0.32 -14.01
C ILE A 42 16.40 -0.27 -13.67
N PHE A 43 16.45 -1.58 -13.43
CA PHE A 43 17.62 -2.34 -13.01
C PHE A 43 17.57 -3.74 -13.61
N ALA A 44 18.70 -4.46 -13.67
CA ALA A 44 18.73 -5.83 -14.13
C ALA A 44 17.91 -6.75 -13.20
N PRO A 45 16.79 -7.32 -13.67
CA PRO A 45 15.82 -8.02 -12.83
C PRO A 45 16.23 -9.47 -12.57
N GLN A 46 17.24 -9.70 -11.72
CA GLN A 46 17.66 -11.04 -11.30
C GLN A 46 17.46 -11.18 -9.79
N ASN A 47 16.46 -11.94 -9.38
CA ASN A 47 16.14 -12.23 -7.98
C ASN A 47 16.07 -10.97 -7.10
N CYS A 48 15.50 -9.89 -7.63
CA CYS A 48 15.42 -8.62 -6.93
C CYS A 48 14.10 -8.48 -6.19
N GLU A 49 14.18 -8.00 -4.95
CA GLU A 49 13.05 -7.47 -4.20
C GLU A 49 13.02 -5.96 -4.30
N THR A 50 11.83 -5.39 -4.25
CA THR A 50 11.64 -3.93 -4.36
C THR A 50 10.72 -3.39 -3.28
N LYS A 51 11.01 -2.16 -2.82
CA LYS A 51 10.11 -1.37 -1.98
C LYS A 51 10.20 0.11 -2.37
N ALA A 52 9.07 0.68 -2.76
CA ALA A 52 8.97 2.08 -3.12
C ALA A 52 8.27 2.90 -2.03
N PHE A 53 8.69 4.16 -1.91
CA PHE A 53 8.04 5.18 -1.09
C PHE A 53 7.92 6.46 -1.90
N TYR A 54 6.77 7.11 -1.82
CA TYR A 54 6.58 8.45 -2.34
C TYR A 54 6.74 9.47 -1.21
N ASN A 55 7.52 10.51 -1.45
CA ASN A 55 7.68 11.61 -0.52
C ASN A 55 8.02 12.90 -1.25
N LYS A 56 7.19 13.94 -1.06
CA LYS A 56 7.45 15.32 -1.53
C LYS A 56 7.86 15.41 -3.01
N GLY A 57 7.15 14.72 -3.90
CA GLY A 57 7.39 14.76 -5.34
C GLY A 57 8.42 13.76 -5.85
N MET A 58 8.98 12.90 -4.98
CA MET A 58 10.01 11.94 -5.35
C MET A 58 9.58 10.51 -4.98
N ILE A 59 9.75 9.59 -5.90
CA ILE A 59 9.64 8.15 -5.64
C ILE A 59 11.04 7.64 -5.32
N SER A 60 11.24 7.05 -4.15
CA SER A 60 12.47 6.36 -3.76
C SER A 60 12.21 4.85 -3.76
N LEU A 61 13.01 4.10 -4.51
CA LEU A 61 12.89 2.66 -4.70
C LEU A 61 14.12 1.96 -4.13
N PHE A 62 13.92 1.17 -3.08
CA PHE A 62 14.91 0.22 -2.60
C PHE A 62 14.86 -1.02 -3.47
N VAL A 63 16.01 -1.46 -3.95
CA VAL A 63 16.19 -2.69 -4.73
C VAL A 63 17.24 -3.55 -4.05
N ASN A 64 16.88 -4.74 -3.63
CA ASN A 64 17.79 -5.74 -3.09
C ASN A 64 17.90 -6.92 -4.04
N ASN A 65 19.13 -7.28 -4.42
CA ASN A 65 19.42 -8.41 -5.33
C ASN A 65 19.91 -9.66 -4.59
N GLY A 66 19.69 -9.74 -3.28
CA GLY A 66 20.19 -10.82 -2.42
C GLY A 66 21.61 -10.61 -1.90
N PHE A 67 22.38 -9.71 -2.51
CA PHE A 67 23.79 -9.43 -2.13
C PHE A 67 23.99 -7.99 -1.67
N SER A 68 23.23 -7.07 -2.23
CA SER A 68 23.33 -5.64 -1.92
C SER A 68 22.00 -4.94 -2.12
N THR A 69 21.85 -3.81 -1.42
CA THR A 69 20.69 -2.93 -1.60
C THR A 69 21.17 -1.65 -2.28
N THR A 70 20.42 -1.22 -3.31
CA THR A 70 20.62 0.06 -4.00
C THR A 70 19.34 0.86 -3.94
N VAL A 71 19.45 2.18 -3.76
CA VAL A 71 18.32 3.10 -3.83
C VAL A 71 18.33 3.80 -5.18
N TYR A 72 17.19 3.76 -5.86
CA TYR A 72 16.91 4.51 -7.08
C TYR A 72 15.90 5.61 -6.76
N GLN A 73 15.97 6.73 -7.48
CA GLN A 73 15.00 7.81 -7.35
C GLN A 73 14.45 8.25 -8.70
N SER A 74 13.19 8.69 -8.69
CA SER A 74 12.49 9.23 -9.85
C SER A 74 11.46 10.26 -9.43
N ALA A 75 11.40 11.39 -10.16
CA ALA A 75 10.36 12.40 -9.99
C ALA A 75 9.13 12.18 -10.87
N ASP A 76 9.23 11.33 -11.91
CA ASP A 76 8.20 11.14 -12.93
C ASP A 76 7.79 9.66 -13.11
N GLY A 77 8.50 8.73 -12.46
CA GLY A 77 8.33 7.29 -12.61
C GLY A 77 8.87 6.71 -13.92
N ALA A 78 9.36 7.56 -14.83
CA ALA A 78 9.89 7.15 -16.13
C ALA A 78 11.43 7.16 -16.16
N THR A 79 12.03 8.19 -15.57
CA THR A 79 13.48 8.34 -15.48
C THR A 79 13.96 7.99 -14.10
N TRP A 80 14.88 7.05 -13.99
CA TRP A 80 15.37 6.54 -12.72
C TRP A 80 16.89 6.66 -12.60
N GLU A 81 17.35 7.15 -11.48
CA GLU A 81 18.79 7.29 -11.20
C GLU A 81 19.16 6.50 -9.95
N PRO A 82 20.23 5.69 -9.97
CA PRO A 82 20.79 5.11 -8.76
C PRO A 82 21.46 6.23 -7.93
N VAL A 83 20.98 6.43 -6.70
CA VAL A 83 21.44 7.53 -5.85
C VAL A 83 22.38 7.06 -4.73
N GLY A 84 22.49 5.77 -4.50
CA GLY A 84 23.42 5.19 -3.54
C GLY A 84 22.99 3.86 -2.96
N SER A 85 23.83 3.33 -2.08
CA SER A 85 23.56 2.12 -1.32
C SER A 85 23.47 2.43 0.17
N PRO A 86 22.42 1.93 0.86
CA PRO A 86 22.29 2.10 2.30
C PRO A 86 23.47 1.47 3.06
N THR A 87 23.87 2.10 4.14
CA THR A 87 24.84 1.58 5.09
C THR A 87 24.16 1.24 6.41
N GLY A 88 24.59 0.18 7.07
CA GLY A 88 24.00 -0.29 8.34
C GLY A 88 22.79 -1.21 8.18
N LEU A 89 22.24 -1.39 6.99
CA LEU A 89 21.27 -2.47 6.74
C LEU A 89 21.96 -3.84 6.68
N PRO A 90 21.31 -4.92 7.16
CA PRO A 90 21.87 -6.26 7.04
C PRO A 90 21.90 -6.74 5.58
N THR A 91 22.74 -7.71 5.31
CA THR A 91 22.80 -8.40 4.02
C THR A 91 22.63 -9.90 4.25
N PRO A 92 21.63 -10.56 3.67
CA PRO A 92 20.57 -10.01 2.83
C PRO A 92 19.54 -9.16 3.61
N CYS A 93 18.83 -8.27 2.90
CA CYS A 93 17.76 -7.43 3.43
C CYS A 93 16.48 -7.70 2.65
N GLN A 94 15.38 -8.01 3.34
CA GLN A 94 14.05 -8.09 2.75
C GLN A 94 13.44 -6.69 2.68
N VAL A 95 13.79 -5.94 1.63
CA VAL A 95 13.39 -4.52 1.53
C VAL A 95 11.88 -4.30 1.50
N ARG A 96 11.10 -5.32 1.12
CA ARG A 96 9.62 -5.26 1.13
C ARG A 96 9.04 -5.04 2.53
N ASP A 97 9.75 -5.45 3.58
CA ASP A 97 9.33 -5.35 4.97
C ASP A 97 9.73 -4.00 5.61
N ILE A 98 10.39 -3.12 4.86
CA ILE A 98 10.67 -1.77 5.33
C ILE A 98 9.35 -1.00 5.48
N LEU A 99 9.11 -0.48 6.69
CA LEU A 99 7.97 0.35 7.03
C LEU A 99 8.38 1.82 7.10
N LYS A 100 7.55 2.71 6.55
CA LYS A 100 7.72 4.16 6.64
C LYS A 100 6.66 4.76 7.57
N VAL A 101 7.11 5.59 8.53
CA VAL A 101 6.24 6.39 9.39
C VAL A 101 6.76 7.82 9.38
N GLY A 102 5.98 8.74 8.86
CA GLY A 102 6.46 10.10 8.60
C GLY A 102 7.68 10.09 7.68
N ASP A 103 8.78 10.70 8.11
CA ASP A 103 10.05 10.70 7.36
C ASP A 103 11.02 9.58 7.84
N THR A 104 10.61 8.73 8.79
CA THR A 104 11.45 7.66 9.36
C THR A 104 11.12 6.30 8.76
N LEU A 105 12.15 5.53 8.45
CA LEU A 105 12.06 4.15 7.98
C LEU A 105 12.47 3.19 9.09
N TYR A 106 11.75 2.09 9.20
CA TYR A 106 11.95 1.03 10.18
C TYR A 106 12.06 -0.33 9.49
N TYR A 107 12.95 -1.16 9.98
CA TYR A 107 13.13 -2.53 9.51
C TYR A 107 13.52 -3.46 10.65
N ILE A 108 13.01 -4.67 10.65
CA ILE A 108 13.35 -5.71 11.63
C ILE A 108 14.06 -6.87 10.94
N ALA A 109 15.20 -7.26 11.45
CA ALA A 109 15.88 -8.49 11.05
C ALA A 109 16.83 -8.95 12.16
N ASN A 110 17.03 -10.28 12.28
CA ASN A 110 18.00 -10.87 13.21
C ASN A 110 17.84 -10.39 14.67
N ASN A 111 16.61 -10.23 15.12
CA ASN A 111 16.25 -9.68 16.42
C ASN A 111 16.81 -8.27 16.69
N LYS A 112 16.97 -7.47 15.64
CA LYS A 112 17.41 -6.08 15.69
C LYS A 112 16.41 -5.18 15.00
N LEU A 113 16.27 -3.97 15.54
CA LEU A 113 15.53 -2.88 14.91
C LEU A 113 16.54 -1.98 14.19
N TYR A 114 16.27 -1.72 12.93
CA TYR A 114 17.01 -0.80 12.07
C TYR A 114 16.17 0.44 11.82
N ILE A 115 16.76 1.63 11.96
CA ILE A 115 16.07 2.92 11.79
C ILE A 115 16.90 3.82 10.89
N SER A 116 16.23 4.50 9.94
CA SER A 116 16.83 5.54 9.11
C SER A 116 15.87 6.71 8.91
N THR A 117 16.43 7.93 8.82
CA THR A 117 15.68 9.16 8.51
C THR A 117 16.10 9.78 7.17
N ASP A 118 17.06 9.18 6.47
CA ASP A 118 17.63 9.73 5.23
C ASP A 118 17.78 8.73 4.09
N LEU A 119 17.21 7.53 4.23
CA LEU A 119 17.27 6.37 3.31
C LEU A 119 18.64 5.63 3.35
N PHE A 120 19.74 6.28 3.72
CA PHE A 120 21.10 5.78 3.50
C PHE A 120 21.82 5.35 4.76
N HIS A 121 21.59 6.03 5.88
CA HIS A 121 22.25 5.72 7.14
C HIS A 121 21.28 5.04 8.10
N TRP A 122 21.56 3.78 8.41
CA TRP A 122 20.72 2.97 9.29
C TRP A 122 21.47 2.69 10.59
N SER A 123 20.83 3.00 11.69
CA SER A 123 21.28 2.62 13.04
C SER A 123 20.57 1.35 13.47
N GLU A 124 21.25 0.50 14.25
CA GLU A 124 20.67 -0.72 14.78
C GLU A 124 20.55 -0.67 16.30
N THR A 125 19.52 -1.34 16.84
CA THR A 125 19.35 -1.63 18.27
C THR A 125 19.09 -3.12 18.43
N ASP A 126 19.85 -3.78 19.29
CA ASP A 126 19.77 -5.21 19.57
C ASP A 126 18.75 -5.49 20.69
N PHE A 127 17.99 -6.59 20.54
CA PHE A 127 16.95 -7.02 21.47
C PHE A 127 17.23 -8.42 22.05
N ALA A 128 18.47 -8.91 22.02
CA ALA A 128 18.84 -10.25 22.47
C ALA A 128 18.49 -10.53 23.95
N ASP A 129 18.51 -9.50 24.80
CA ASP A 129 18.30 -9.62 26.25
C ASP A 129 16.82 -9.37 26.67
N ARG A 130 15.88 -9.42 25.74
CA ARG A 130 14.44 -9.20 25.99
C ARG A 130 13.70 -10.52 26.17
N ASP A 131 12.56 -10.47 26.87
CA ASP A 131 11.64 -11.61 27.01
C ASP A 131 10.83 -11.92 25.74
N PHE A 132 11.12 -11.22 24.64
CA PHE A 132 10.51 -11.39 23.34
C PHE A 132 11.55 -11.26 22.22
N THR A 133 11.25 -11.84 21.08
CA THR A 133 11.97 -11.66 19.83
C THR A 133 11.16 -10.81 18.85
N LEU A 134 11.86 -10.07 18.00
CA LEU A 134 11.27 -9.26 16.95
C LEU A 134 10.91 -10.15 15.75
N VAL A 135 9.67 -10.08 15.26
CA VAL A 135 9.22 -10.88 14.13
C VAL A 135 9.20 -10.04 12.84
N ASN A 136 8.40 -9.00 12.80
CA ASN A 136 8.29 -8.12 11.62
C ASN A 136 7.71 -6.75 11.98
N MET A 137 7.98 -5.75 11.11
CA MET A 137 7.19 -4.53 11.10
C MET A 137 5.79 -4.85 10.56
N LEU A 138 4.76 -4.18 11.08
CA LEU A 138 3.38 -4.45 10.70
C LEU A 138 2.80 -3.33 9.84
N VAL A 139 2.58 -2.17 10.43
CA VAL A 139 1.90 -1.04 9.77
C VAL A 139 2.17 0.27 10.50
N GLU A 140 2.09 1.37 9.77
CA GLU A 140 1.97 2.70 10.37
C GLU A 140 0.53 2.92 10.81
N PHE A 141 0.33 3.34 12.04
CA PHE A 141 -0.98 3.74 12.52
C PHE A 141 -0.84 4.72 13.70
N ASP A 142 -1.62 5.80 13.70
CA ASP A 142 -1.61 6.83 14.74
C ASP A 142 -0.20 7.42 14.96
N ASN A 143 0.53 7.69 13.86
CA ASN A 143 1.92 8.15 13.83
C ASN A 143 2.90 7.24 14.60
N ARG A 144 2.60 5.97 14.72
CA ARG A 144 3.44 4.94 15.36
C ARG A 144 3.79 3.85 14.37
N ALA A 145 4.99 3.31 14.52
CA ALA A 145 5.37 2.06 13.86
C ALA A 145 4.92 0.88 14.73
N TRP A 146 3.97 0.11 14.23
CA TRP A 146 3.50 -1.11 14.86
C TRP A 146 4.29 -2.30 14.35
N CYS A 147 4.54 -3.27 15.21
CA CYS A 147 5.32 -4.47 14.91
C CYS A 147 4.75 -5.71 15.57
N ILE A 148 5.22 -6.86 15.12
CA ILE A 148 4.89 -8.17 15.66
C ILE A 148 6.08 -8.68 16.45
N LEU A 149 5.82 -9.14 17.65
CA LEU A 149 6.78 -9.72 18.57
C LEU A 149 6.40 -11.18 18.85
N GLN A 150 7.37 -11.99 19.25
CA GLN A 150 7.09 -13.33 19.76
C GLN A 150 7.67 -13.47 21.16
N GLU A 151 6.81 -13.77 22.13
CA GLU A 151 7.21 -13.99 23.53
C GLU A 151 8.09 -15.22 23.65
N THR A 152 9.23 -15.11 24.32
CA THR A 152 10.23 -16.19 24.37
C THR A 152 9.72 -17.42 25.08
N ASN A 153 8.97 -17.24 26.19
CA ASN A 153 8.54 -18.35 27.05
C ASN A 153 7.30 -19.07 26.54
N THR A 154 6.32 -18.34 26.01
CA THR A 154 5.00 -18.90 25.62
C THR A 154 4.88 -19.14 24.13
N GLN A 155 5.78 -18.53 23.34
CA GLN A 155 5.73 -18.47 21.87
C GLN A 155 4.47 -17.76 21.32
N ASN A 156 3.76 -17.01 22.17
CA ASN A 156 2.64 -16.20 21.73
C ASN A 156 3.13 -15.04 20.86
N LEU A 157 2.39 -14.74 19.81
CA LEU A 157 2.60 -13.52 19.04
C LEU A 157 1.96 -12.35 19.80
N LEU A 158 2.68 -11.26 19.91
CA LEU A 158 2.24 -10.04 20.58
C LEU A 158 2.25 -8.88 19.59
N LEU A 159 1.34 -7.95 19.81
CA LEU A 159 1.42 -6.65 19.16
C LEU A 159 2.37 -5.74 19.95
N GLY A 160 3.25 -5.06 19.24
CA GLY A 160 4.21 -4.12 19.81
C GLY A 160 4.27 -2.80 19.06
N THR A 161 4.89 -1.80 19.66
CA THR A 161 5.12 -0.47 19.07
C THR A 161 6.55 -0.01 19.26
N VAL A 162 7.05 0.74 18.28
CA VAL A 162 8.35 1.42 18.39
C VAL A 162 8.17 2.72 19.17
N VAL A 163 9.03 2.92 20.17
CA VAL A 163 9.11 4.12 21.01
C VAL A 163 10.54 4.64 21.00
N GLY A 164 10.81 5.65 20.20
CA GLY A 164 12.21 6.10 19.96
C GLY A 164 13.00 5.02 19.24
N ASN A 165 14.10 4.56 19.86
CA ASN A 165 14.94 3.46 19.39
C ASN A 165 14.63 2.13 20.10
N ASP A 166 13.57 2.07 20.88
CA ASP A 166 13.13 0.88 21.63
C ASP A 166 11.86 0.31 21.05
N ILE A 167 11.57 -0.96 21.34
CA ILE A 167 10.30 -1.62 21.06
C ILE A 167 9.70 -2.11 22.36
N GLN A 168 8.42 -1.88 22.52
CA GLN A 168 7.67 -2.31 23.69
C GLN A 168 6.42 -3.09 23.25
N PRO A 169 6.07 -4.18 23.95
CA PRO A 169 4.74 -4.77 23.80
C PRO A 169 3.68 -3.71 24.03
N SER A 170 2.63 -3.71 23.21
CA SER A 170 1.53 -2.76 23.38
C SER A 170 0.75 -3.05 24.65
N ASP A 171 0.03 -2.05 25.14
CA ASP A 171 -1.02 -2.25 26.13
C ASP A 171 -2.11 -3.18 25.59
N SER A 172 -3.07 -3.52 26.44
CA SER A 172 -4.23 -4.34 26.07
C SER A 172 -4.98 -3.72 24.88
N ILE A 173 -5.27 -4.55 23.89
CA ILE A 173 -5.98 -4.20 22.66
C ILE A 173 -7.39 -4.76 22.73
N ASN A 174 -8.40 -3.90 22.56
CA ASN A 174 -9.78 -4.35 22.51
C ASN A 174 -10.00 -5.26 21.28
N GLY A 175 -10.76 -6.35 21.48
CA GLY A 175 -10.97 -7.37 20.45
C GLY A 175 -9.90 -8.47 20.43
N LEU A 176 -8.81 -8.32 21.20
CA LEU A 176 -7.82 -9.36 21.46
C LEU A 176 -7.86 -9.78 22.94
N GLY A 177 -7.27 -10.91 23.27
CA GLY A 177 -7.05 -11.35 24.64
C GLY A 177 -5.82 -10.66 25.28
N GLY A 178 -5.93 -9.36 25.57
CA GLY A 178 -4.80 -8.51 25.95
C GLY A 178 -4.15 -7.91 24.70
N ASN A 179 -2.86 -8.13 24.48
CA ASN A 179 -2.12 -7.79 23.28
C ASN A 179 -1.68 -9.02 22.47
N ILE A 180 -2.25 -10.19 22.77
CA ILE A 180 -1.90 -11.47 22.13
C ILE A 180 -2.62 -11.57 20.79
N LEU A 181 -1.86 -11.73 19.73
CA LEU A 181 -2.38 -11.94 18.39
C LEU A 181 -2.84 -13.40 18.21
N PRO A 182 -3.95 -13.65 17.49
CA PRO A 182 -4.41 -15.02 17.25
C PRO A 182 -3.43 -15.79 16.35
N LYS A 183 -3.46 -17.13 16.44
CA LYS A 183 -2.53 -18.01 15.70
C LYS A 183 -2.59 -17.87 14.18
N ASN A 184 -3.74 -17.46 13.65
CA ASN A 184 -3.94 -17.20 12.23
C ASN A 184 -3.60 -15.76 11.82
N PHE A 185 -2.98 -14.98 12.70
CA PHE A 185 -2.52 -13.64 12.34
C PHE A 185 -1.31 -13.73 11.42
N PRO A 186 -1.28 -12.95 10.31
CA PRO A 186 -0.16 -12.98 9.38
C PRO A 186 1.07 -12.28 9.97
N VAL A 187 2.24 -12.85 9.73
CA VAL A 187 3.53 -12.28 10.14
C VAL A 187 4.43 -11.91 8.96
N SER A 188 4.10 -12.37 7.76
CA SER A 188 4.86 -12.06 6.53
C SER A 188 3.95 -12.05 5.30
N ASP A 189 4.42 -11.50 4.19
CA ASP A 189 3.74 -11.47 2.89
C ASP A 189 2.31 -10.87 2.92
N PHE A 190 1.95 -10.16 3.97
CA PHE A 190 0.67 -9.46 4.08
C PHE A 190 0.69 -8.11 3.37
N ALA A 191 -0.47 -7.64 2.95
CA ALA A 191 -0.67 -6.26 2.53
C ALA A 191 -1.16 -5.44 3.73
N ALA A 192 -0.49 -4.33 4.04
CA ALA A 192 -0.91 -3.46 5.13
C ALA A 192 -0.75 -1.99 4.77
N MET A 193 -1.69 -1.16 5.24
CA MET A 193 -1.64 0.29 5.06
C MET A 193 -2.51 1.04 6.07
N PRO A 194 -2.12 2.26 6.45
CA PRO A 194 -3.02 3.20 7.10
C PRO A 194 -4.01 3.80 6.09
N PHE A 195 -5.22 4.08 6.53
CA PHE A 195 -6.23 4.74 5.70
C PHE A 195 -7.18 5.60 6.53
N GLN A 196 -7.91 6.48 5.87
CA GLN A 196 -9.01 7.23 6.48
C GLN A 196 -10.34 6.54 6.16
N SER A 197 -11.12 6.28 7.21
CA SER A 197 -12.48 5.76 7.05
C SER A 197 -13.42 6.80 6.41
N SER A 198 -14.58 6.37 5.98
CA SER A 198 -15.65 7.25 5.46
C SER A 198 -16.08 8.34 6.47
N SER A 199 -15.86 8.10 7.76
CA SER A 199 -16.10 9.06 8.85
C SER A 199 -14.84 9.85 9.25
N GLU A 200 -13.82 9.90 8.39
CA GLU A 200 -12.54 10.59 8.59
C GLU A 200 -11.76 10.12 9.84
N ARG A 201 -11.99 8.88 10.28
CA ARG A 201 -11.23 8.28 11.38
C ARG A 201 -10.03 7.52 10.83
N PRO A 202 -8.84 7.71 11.41
CA PRO A 202 -7.68 6.94 11.03
C PRO A 202 -7.87 5.46 11.39
N ARG A 203 -7.48 4.59 10.48
CA ARG A 203 -7.48 3.13 10.62
C ARG A 203 -6.26 2.54 9.92
N ALA A 204 -5.98 1.27 10.20
CA ALA A 204 -5.03 0.50 9.41
C ALA A 204 -5.60 -0.85 9.07
N MET A 205 -5.45 -1.24 7.80
CA MET A 205 -5.88 -2.53 7.27
C MET A 205 -4.68 -3.46 7.11
N ILE A 206 -4.84 -4.73 7.51
CA ILE A 206 -3.90 -5.82 7.27
C ILE A 206 -4.67 -6.95 6.57
N VAL A 207 -4.20 -7.40 5.40
CA VAL A 207 -4.90 -8.38 4.57
C VAL A 207 -3.99 -9.50 4.14
N GLY A 208 -4.48 -10.74 4.25
CA GLY A 208 -3.78 -11.93 3.79
C GLY A 208 -2.45 -12.15 4.48
N GLY A 209 -1.49 -12.71 3.75
CA GLY A 209 -0.15 -13.01 4.25
C GLY A 209 0.02 -14.45 4.69
N ARG A 210 1.06 -14.68 5.47
CA ARG A 210 1.41 -16.00 6.03
C ARG A 210 1.57 -15.92 7.54
N THR A 211 1.11 -16.96 8.20
CA THR A 211 1.33 -17.17 9.65
C THR A 211 2.80 -17.48 9.95
N ILE A 212 3.14 -17.60 11.22
CA ILE A 212 4.50 -17.89 11.68
C ILE A 212 5.02 -19.25 11.19
N ASP A 213 4.13 -20.20 10.90
CA ASP A 213 4.47 -21.51 10.32
C ASP A 213 4.47 -21.51 8.78
N GLY A 214 4.29 -20.36 8.14
CA GLY A 214 4.30 -20.18 6.69
C GLY A 214 2.97 -20.48 5.98
N THR A 215 1.90 -20.79 6.72
CA THR A 215 0.58 -21.07 6.14
C THR A 215 -0.06 -19.80 5.58
N PRO A 216 -0.47 -19.76 4.29
CA PRO A 216 -1.22 -18.64 3.74
C PRO A 216 -2.57 -18.46 4.43
N VAL A 217 -2.97 -17.21 4.63
CA VAL A 217 -4.25 -16.87 5.28
C VAL A 217 -5.09 -15.92 4.43
N ASN A 218 -6.40 -15.95 4.69
CA ASN A 218 -7.37 -15.03 4.10
C ASN A 218 -7.88 -13.99 5.12
N THR A 219 -7.15 -13.80 6.20
CA THR A 219 -7.57 -12.90 7.28
C THR A 219 -7.53 -11.44 6.85
N ARG A 220 -8.44 -10.67 7.41
CA ARG A 220 -8.55 -9.23 7.21
C ARG A 220 -8.74 -8.57 8.55
N TRP A 221 -7.72 -7.82 8.97
CA TRP A 221 -7.67 -7.17 10.26
C TRP A 221 -7.72 -5.67 10.10
N ASN A 222 -8.53 -5.02 10.93
CA ASN A 222 -8.59 -3.58 11.03
C ASN A 222 -8.10 -3.14 12.41
N LEU A 223 -7.10 -2.26 12.45
CA LEU A 223 -6.63 -1.60 13.66
C LEU A 223 -7.21 -0.19 13.69
N GLU A 224 -7.89 0.15 14.78
CA GLU A 224 -8.54 1.43 14.98
C GLU A 224 -8.27 1.99 16.39
N PHE A 225 -8.44 3.29 16.55
CA PHE A 225 -8.34 3.96 17.84
C PHE A 225 -9.67 4.64 18.18
N GLU A 226 -10.15 4.39 19.39
CA GLU A 226 -11.33 5.03 19.94
C GLU A 226 -10.95 5.73 21.25
N ALA A 227 -11.21 7.05 21.34
CA ALA A 227 -10.77 7.87 22.47
C ALA A 227 -11.28 7.37 23.85
N SER A 228 -12.45 6.74 23.87
CA SER A 228 -13.06 6.18 25.08
C SER A 228 -12.56 4.78 25.45
N ALA A 229 -12.03 4.04 24.48
CA ALA A 229 -11.72 2.61 24.62
C ALA A 229 -10.27 2.25 24.25
N GLY A 230 -9.49 3.17 23.66
CA GLY A 230 -8.13 2.94 23.21
C GLY A 230 -8.05 2.20 21.88
N TYR A 231 -6.98 1.43 21.69
CA TYR A 231 -6.77 0.66 20.45
C TYR A 231 -7.67 -0.59 20.42
N ARG A 232 -8.14 -0.88 19.21
CA ARG A 232 -9.00 -2.04 18.95
C ARG A 232 -8.53 -2.73 17.68
N MET A 233 -8.53 -4.06 17.70
CA MET A 233 -8.30 -4.91 16.53
C MET A 233 -9.58 -5.66 16.18
N VAL A 234 -10.02 -5.56 14.94
CA VAL A 234 -11.27 -6.18 14.45
C VAL A 234 -10.93 -7.15 13.33
N ASP A 235 -11.43 -8.38 13.44
CA ASP A 235 -11.33 -9.39 12.38
C ASP A 235 -12.55 -9.31 11.45
N PHE A 236 -12.33 -8.95 10.20
CA PHE A 236 -13.36 -8.92 9.15
C PHE A 236 -13.42 -10.22 8.32
N SER A 237 -12.69 -11.25 8.68
CA SER A 237 -12.60 -12.49 7.89
C SER A 237 -13.94 -13.21 7.78
N ILE A 238 -14.85 -13.01 8.75
CA ILE A 238 -16.17 -13.61 8.77
C ILE A 238 -17.17 -12.93 7.81
N GLU A 239 -16.94 -11.67 7.44
CA GLU A 239 -17.87 -10.88 6.62
C GLU A 239 -17.91 -11.38 5.17
N GLN A 240 -16.80 -11.86 4.66
CA GLN A 240 -16.70 -12.46 3.32
C GLN A 240 -15.91 -13.77 3.38
N PRO A 241 -16.56 -14.90 3.77
CA PRO A 241 -15.87 -16.20 3.87
C PRO A 241 -15.30 -16.72 2.56
N SER A 242 -15.82 -16.24 1.42
CA SER A 242 -15.34 -16.60 0.07
C SER A 242 -14.08 -15.84 -0.36
N PHE A 243 -13.56 -14.93 0.47
CA PHE A 243 -12.30 -14.27 0.18
C PHE A 243 -11.15 -15.30 0.29
N ASN A 244 -10.43 -15.48 -0.81
CA ASN A 244 -9.34 -16.44 -0.87
C ASN A 244 -8.13 -15.99 -0.04
N THR A 245 -7.26 -16.94 0.32
CA THR A 245 -5.93 -16.58 0.84
C THR A 245 -5.20 -15.72 -0.19
N LEU A 246 -4.43 -14.77 0.29
CA LEU A 246 -3.71 -13.84 -0.58
C LEU A 246 -2.35 -13.51 0.02
N THR A 247 -1.27 -13.71 -0.72
CA THR A 247 0.10 -13.40 -0.29
C THR A 247 0.79 -12.48 -1.27
N GLY A 248 1.57 -11.53 -0.76
CA GLY A 248 2.37 -10.63 -1.58
C GLY A 248 1.57 -9.61 -2.42
N ALA A 249 0.32 -9.34 -2.05
CA ALA A 249 -0.45 -8.24 -2.63
C ALA A 249 0.03 -6.89 -2.13
N SER A 250 -0.32 -5.83 -2.84
CA SER A 250 -0.13 -4.44 -2.41
C SER A 250 -1.47 -3.74 -2.30
N ILE A 251 -1.63 -2.92 -1.27
CA ILE A 251 -2.87 -2.20 -0.98
C ILE A 251 -2.61 -0.70 -0.92
N ILE A 252 -3.53 0.09 -1.44
CA ILE A 252 -3.55 1.56 -1.34
C ILE A 252 -4.95 2.07 -1.02
N GLN A 253 -5.03 3.27 -0.43
CA GLN A 253 -6.26 4.05 -0.45
C GLN A 253 -6.26 4.94 -1.70
N TYR A 254 -7.33 4.85 -2.50
CA TYR A 254 -7.47 5.62 -3.72
C TYR A 254 -8.94 5.99 -3.94
N ASN A 255 -9.22 7.30 -4.09
CA ASN A 255 -10.60 7.82 -4.26
C ASN A 255 -11.58 7.30 -3.21
N ASN A 256 -11.20 7.33 -1.94
CA ASN A 256 -11.97 6.85 -0.78
C ASN A 256 -12.30 5.34 -0.79
N HIS A 257 -11.69 4.56 -1.69
CA HIS A 257 -11.76 3.10 -1.69
C HIS A 257 -10.41 2.51 -1.27
N LEU A 258 -10.43 1.31 -0.75
CA LEU A 258 -9.22 0.51 -0.66
C LEU A 258 -9.08 -0.28 -1.96
N VAL A 259 -7.87 -0.24 -2.53
CA VAL A 259 -7.57 -0.89 -3.82
C VAL A 259 -6.38 -1.80 -3.65
N MET A 260 -6.49 -3.02 -4.13
CA MET A 260 -5.47 -4.05 -3.99
C MET A 260 -5.00 -4.56 -5.36
N PHE A 261 -3.72 -4.78 -5.48
CA PHE A 261 -3.06 -5.20 -6.71
C PHE A 261 -2.23 -6.46 -6.49
N GLY A 262 -2.29 -7.38 -7.45
CA GLY A 262 -1.41 -8.54 -7.52
C GLY A 262 -1.57 -9.53 -6.36
N GLY A 263 -0.52 -10.30 -6.12
CA GLY A 263 -0.50 -11.36 -5.12
C GLY A 263 -0.75 -12.75 -5.72
N ILE A 264 -0.66 -13.76 -4.86
CA ILE A 264 -0.92 -15.16 -5.18
C ILE A 264 -2.03 -15.65 -4.26
N ASP A 265 -3.04 -16.32 -4.81
CA ASP A 265 -4.11 -16.94 -4.03
C ASP A 265 -3.82 -18.40 -3.65
N ASN A 266 -4.79 -19.07 -3.00
CA ASN A 266 -4.63 -20.46 -2.52
C ASN A 266 -4.52 -21.50 -3.63
N ASP A 267 -4.98 -21.19 -4.84
CA ASP A 267 -4.87 -22.07 -6.00
C ASP A 267 -3.53 -21.88 -6.74
N MET A 268 -2.62 -21.09 -6.18
CA MET A 268 -1.37 -20.65 -6.78
C MET A 268 -1.57 -19.79 -8.04
N ASP A 269 -2.76 -19.21 -8.16
CA ASP A 269 -3.07 -18.32 -9.27
C ASP A 269 -2.51 -16.91 -9.00
N TRP A 270 -1.73 -16.45 -9.94
CA TRP A 270 -1.13 -15.13 -9.94
C TRP A 270 -2.15 -14.09 -10.41
N ARG A 271 -2.42 -13.12 -9.56
CA ARG A 271 -3.43 -12.12 -9.85
C ARG A 271 -2.90 -11.00 -10.75
N SER A 272 -3.69 -10.70 -11.79
CA SER A 272 -3.49 -9.54 -12.69
C SER A 272 -4.67 -8.58 -12.66
N ASP A 273 -5.62 -8.82 -11.76
CA ASP A 273 -6.80 -7.99 -11.57
C ASP A 273 -6.60 -6.98 -10.43
N ILE A 274 -7.52 -6.04 -10.36
CA ILE A 274 -7.60 -5.03 -9.32
C ILE A 274 -8.78 -5.41 -8.44
N LEU A 275 -8.57 -5.61 -7.13
CA LEU A 275 -9.65 -5.74 -6.17
C LEU A 275 -9.92 -4.38 -5.53
N TYR A 276 -11.17 -4.08 -5.23
CA TYR A 276 -11.54 -2.89 -4.49
C TYR A 276 -12.51 -3.19 -3.34
N SER A 277 -12.50 -2.32 -2.35
CA SER A 277 -13.45 -2.32 -1.24
C SER A 277 -13.97 -0.90 -1.04
N ASP A 278 -15.27 -0.76 -0.94
CA ASP A 278 -16.01 0.48 -0.65
C ASP A 278 -16.57 0.52 0.79
N ASP A 279 -16.32 -0.53 1.55
CA ASP A 279 -16.78 -0.73 2.93
C ASP A 279 -15.62 -0.92 3.91
N GLU A 280 -14.52 -0.20 3.70
CA GLU A 280 -13.38 -0.13 4.60
C GLU A 280 -12.65 -1.48 4.79
N GLY A 281 -12.69 -2.36 3.77
CA GLY A 281 -11.99 -3.64 3.75
C GLY A 281 -12.80 -4.81 4.29
N MET A 282 -14.09 -4.62 4.62
CA MET A 282 -14.96 -5.72 5.03
C MET A 282 -15.22 -6.69 3.88
N ASN A 283 -15.55 -6.16 2.70
CA ASN A 283 -15.74 -6.95 1.49
C ASN A 283 -14.86 -6.45 0.35
N TRP A 284 -14.40 -7.39 -0.48
CA TRP A 284 -13.55 -7.14 -1.63
C TRP A 284 -14.19 -7.67 -2.90
N TYR A 285 -14.21 -6.84 -3.93
CA TYR A 285 -14.89 -7.11 -5.18
C TYR A 285 -13.94 -6.99 -6.36
N LEU A 286 -14.18 -7.83 -7.37
CA LEU A 286 -13.64 -7.58 -8.70
C LEU A 286 -14.50 -6.49 -9.35
N PRO A 287 -13.89 -5.41 -9.87
CA PRO A 287 -14.63 -4.46 -10.69
C PRO A 287 -15.16 -5.13 -11.94
N ASP A 288 -16.16 -4.54 -12.57
CA ASP A 288 -16.68 -5.02 -13.86
C ASP A 288 -15.52 -5.19 -14.85
N THR A 289 -15.35 -6.41 -15.31
CA THR A 289 -14.13 -6.89 -15.97
C THR A 289 -13.79 -6.19 -17.28
N THR A 290 -14.70 -5.44 -17.85
CA THR A 290 -14.47 -4.70 -19.08
C THR A 290 -13.78 -3.36 -18.86
N GLN A 291 -13.81 -2.83 -17.62
CA GLN A 291 -13.55 -1.42 -17.38
C GLN A 291 -12.34 -1.14 -16.46
N ASN A 292 -11.94 -2.05 -15.59
CA ASN A 292 -10.95 -1.78 -14.55
C ASN A 292 -9.82 -2.81 -14.53
N ARG A 293 -9.20 -3.05 -15.67
CA ARG A 293 -8.10 -4.00 -15.80
C ARG A 293 -6.75 -3.28 -15.85
N LEU A 294 -5.76 -3.97 -15.36
CA LEU A 294 -4.37 -3.67 -15.69
C LEU A 294 -4.16 -3.88 -17.21
N PRO A 295 -3.21 -3.17 -17.83
CA PRO A 295 -2.98 -3.27 -19.28
C PRO A 295 -2.55 -4.69 -19.66
N ALA A 296 -2.85 -5.11 -20.88
CA ALA A 296 -2.51 -6.44 -21.39
C ALA A 296 -0.99 -6.75 -21.36
N SER A 297 -0.15 -5.71 -21.29
CA SER A 297 1.29 -5.84 -21.11
C SER A 297 1.74 -6.08 -19.67
N TYR A 298 0.82 -5.97 -18.69
CA TYR A 298 1.12 -6.25 -17.29
C TYR A 298 1.09 -7.76 -17.04
N THR A 299 2.16 -8.28 -16.50
CA THR A 299 2.25 -9.69 -16.09
C THR A 299 1.87 -9.81 -14.62
N SER A 300 1.05 -10.81 -14.30
CA SER A 300 0.63 -11.13 -12.93
C SER A 300 1.85 -11.35 -12.04
N ARG A 301 1.84 -10.78 -10.84
CA ARG A 301 2.99 -10.77 -9.93
C ARG A 301 2.60 -10.56 -8.48
N GLN A 302 3.53 -10.84 -7.59
CA GLN A 302 3.47 -10.50 -6.16
C GLN A 302 4.60 -9.53 -5.78
N ASN A 303 4.53 -8.98 -4.58
CA ASN A 303 5.58 -8.15 -3.98
C ASN A 303 5.98 -6.93 -4.85
N GLN A 304 5.08 -6.48 -5.74
CA GLN A 304 5.24 -5.20 -6.41
C GLN A 304 5.05 -4.08 -5.41
N SER A 305 5.79 -2.99 -5.59
CA SER A 305 5.51 -1.77 -4.85
C SER A 305 4.44 -0.95 -5.55
N VAL A 306 3.47 -0.45 -4.76
CA VAL A 306 2.45 0.47 -5.29
C VAL A 306 2.50 1.75 -4.47
N VAL A 307 2.64 2.89 -5.14
CA VAL A 307 2.63 4.22 -4.53
C VAL A 307 1.71 5.15 -5.30
N VAL A 308 1.20 6.17 -4.59
CA VAL A 308 0.35 7.21 -5.18
C VAL A 308 1.05 8.55 -5.00
N ASP A 309 1.10 9.37 -6.06
CA ASP A 309 1.67 10.71 -6.00
C ASP A 309 0.62 11.78 -5.61
N ASP A 310 1.09 13.03 -5.41
CA ASP A 310 0.22 14.16 -5.05
C ASP A 310 -0.79 14.51 -6.15
N LYS A 311 -0.62 14.00 -7.38
CA LYS A 311 -1.52 14.19 -8.52
C LYS A 311 -2.49 13.04 -8.70
N GLN A 312 -2.56 12.13 -7.73
CA GLN A 312 -3.38 10.92 -7.79
C GLN A 312 -2.99 9.98 -8.94
N ASN A 313 -1.72 9.93 -9.33
CA ASN A 313 -1.23 8.86 -10.17
C ASN A 313 -0.79 7.67 -9.31
N ILE A 314 -1.19 6.48 -9.72
CA ILE A 314 -0.78 5.20 -9.13
C ILE A 314 0.45 4.73 -9.90
N TYR A 315 1.51 4.35 -9.20
CA TYR A 315 2.69 3.71 -9.79
C TYR A 315 2.79 2.29 -9.28
N ILE A 316 2.83 1.31 -10.19
CA ILE A 316 3.13 -0.09 -9.90
C ILE A 316 4.56 -0.35 -10.37
N ILE A 317 5.43 -0.77 -9.46
CA ILE A 317 6.87 -0.84 -9.68
C ILE A 317 7.39 -2.21 -9.28
N GLY A 318 8.09 -2.87 -10.19
CA GLY A 318 8.77 -4.12 -9.91
C GLY A 318 7.83 -5.27 -9.56
N GLY A 319 8.22 -6.08 -8.60
CA GLY A 319 7.55 -7.30 -8.18
C GLY A 319 8.19 -8.55 -8.73
N GLN A 320 7.59 -9.70 -8.43
CA GLN A 320 8.15 -11.01 -8.75
C GLN A 320 7.07 -11.94 -9.31
N SER A 321 7.45 -12.80 -10.24
CA SER A 321 6.74 -14.04 -10.56
C SER A 321 7.54 -15.25 -10.07
N PHE A 322 7.05 -16.44 -10.35
CA PHE A 322 7.74 -17.67 -9.97
C PHE A 322 9.14 -17.79 -10.62
N GLU A 323 9.31 -17.27 -11.83
CA GLU A 323 10.51 -17.45 -12.63
C GLU A 323 11.40 -16.21 -12.69
N THR A 324 10.88 -15.02 -12.40
CA THR A 324 11.61 -13.78 -12.62
C THR A 324 11.15 -12.67 -11.69
N SER A 325 12.04 -11.70 -11.47
CA SER A 325 11.69 -10.40 -10.90
C SER A 325 11.43 -9.39 -12.04
N TYR A 326 10.63 -8.41 -11.78
CA TYR A 326 10.31 -7.32 -12.71
C TYR A 326 10.98 -6.02 -12.26
N SER A 327 11.33 -5.19 -13.22
CA SER A 327 11.89 -3.85 -13.00
C SER A 327 11.18 -2.78 -13.81
N ASP A 328 10.02 -3.12 -14.38
CA ASP A 328 9.19 -2.20 -15.13
C ASP A 328 8.33 -1.30 -14.22
N VAL A 329 7.83 -0.23 -14.81
CA VAL A 329 6.94 0.73 -14.13
C VAL A 329 5.70 0.98 -14.94
N TYR A 330 4.56 0.84 -14.31
CA TYR A 330 3.26 1.25 -14.84
C TYR A 330 2.74 2.44 -14.04
N ARG A 331 2.23 3.45 -14.76
CA ARG A 331 1.49 4.55 -14.16
C ARG A 331 0.04 4.48 -14.59
N GLY A 332 -0.84 4.59 -13.62
CA GLY A 332 -2.27 4.64 -13.84
C GLY A 332 -2.95 5.76 -13.08
N TYR A 333 -4.16 6.10 -13.50
CA TYR A 333 -5.07 6.97 -12.77
C TYR A 333 -6.50 6.62 -13.14
N LEU A 334 -7.43 6.91 -12.25
CA LEU A 334 -8.86 6.79 -12.54
C LEU A 334 -9.31 8.03 -13.32
N ASN A 335 -9.90 7.83 -14.49
CA ASN A 335 -10.45 8.92 -15.28
C ASN A 335 -11.81 9.37 -14.70
N GLU A 336 -11.78 10.36 -13.83
CA GLU A 336 -12.98 10.94 -13.25
C GLU A 336 -13.54 12.06 -14.13
N LEU A 337 -14.87 12.08 -14.29
CA LEU A 337 -15.56 13.26 -14.82
C LEU A 337 -15.55 14.37 -13.76
N LYS A 338 -14.59 15.26 -13.83
CA LYS A 338 -14.62 16.49 -13.04
C LYS A 338 -15.52 17.51 -13.75
N TRP A 339 -16.68 17.76 -13.20
CA TRP A 339 -17.48 18.92 -13.57
C TRP A 339 -16.78 20.17 -13.05
N ALA A 340 -16.29 21.02 -13.95
CA ALA A 340 -15.84 22.35 -13.54
C ALA A 340 -17.05 23.06 -12.92
N SER A 341 -16.97 23.45 -11.66
CA SER A 341 -17.98 24.29 -11.04
C SER A 341 -18.04 25.60 -11.83
N ALA A 342 -19.24 26.06 -12.20
CA ALA A 342 -19.46 27.24 -13.03
C ALA A 342 -19.14 28.57 -12.32
N ASN A 343 -18.35 28.54 -11.23
CA ASN A 343 -18.04 29.67 -10.36
C ASN A 343 -16.53 29.80 -10.11
N GLU A 344 -15.73 29.89 -11.16
CA GLU A 344 -14.41 30.52 -11.09
C GLU A 344 -14.20 31.41 -12.33
#